data_e0d2e734c65288fff71f18ca45c81778
#
_entry.id   e0d2e734c65288fff71f18ca45c81778
#
_cell.length_a   1.000
_cell.length_b   1.000
_cell.length_c   1.000
_cell.angle_alpha   90.00
_cell.angle_beta   90.00
_cell.angle_gamma   90.00
#
_symmetry.space_group_name_H-M   'P 1'
#
loop_
_entity.id
_entity.type
_entity.pdbx_description
1 polymer ?
#
loop_
_entity_poly.entity_id
_entity_poly.type
_entity_poly.pdbx_seq_one_letter_code
_entity_poly.pdbx_strand_id
1 'polypeptide(L)' 'MVEPGWEVVDSAGKKVGTLDEVLGDKNADIFDGLTIATGILGKPVYVPAERVREISEGRIQLDLSADEVKRLEPYEPPAP' A
#
# COMPACT_ATOMS: atom_id res chain seq x y z
N MET A 1 10.46 7.14 -9.20
CA MET A 1 10.55 5.81 -8.56
C MET A 1 9.83 5.84 -7.22
N VAL A 2 9.03 4.82 -6.95
CA VAL A 2 8.26 4.74 -5.71
C VAL A 2 9.19 4.33 -4.56
N GLU A 3 9.12 5.05 -3.46
CA GLU A 3 10.01 4.82 -2.31
C GLU A 3 9.22 4.61 -1.02
N PRO A 4 9.75 3.82 -0.08
CA PRO A 4 9.15 3.69 1.24
C PRO A 4 9.02 5.05 1.92
N GLY A 5 7.96 5.22 2.70
CA GLY A 5 7.70 6.48 3.40
C GLY A 5 6.80 7.45 2.64
N TRP A 6 6.50 7.17 1.38
CA TRP A 6 5.58 8.01 0.62
C TRP A 6 4.18 8.01 1.28
N GLU A 7 3.49 9.15 1.17
CA GLU A 7 2.14 9.28 1.70
C GLU A 7 1.17 8.40 0.92
N VAL A 8 0.31 7.68 1.64
CA VAL A 8 -0.76 6.88 1.04
C VAL A 8 -2.09 7.48 1.45
N VAL A 9 -2.93 7.77 0.45
CA VAL A 9 -4.24 8.38 0.67
C VAL A 9 -5.34 7.46 0.16
N ASP A 10 -6.55 7.60 0.72
CA ASP A 10 -7.71 6.83 0.29
C ASP A 10 -8.32 7.43 -0.99
N SER A 11 -9.46 6.88 -1.42
CA SER A 11 -10.14 7.34 -2.63
C SER A 11 -10.64 8.78 -2.53
N ALA A 12 -10.82 9.29 -1.33
CA ALA A 12 -11.21 10.68 -1.09
C ALA A 12 -10.01 11.63 -0.95
N GLY A 13 -8.80 11.11 -1.04
CA GLY A 13 -7.58 11.91 -0.90
C GLY A 13 -7.12 12.11 0.53
N LYS A 14 -7.71 11.41 1.48
CA LYS A 14 -7.35 11.52 2.89
C LYS A 14 -6.22 10.55 3.23
N LYS A 15 -5.22 11.02 3.95
CA LYS A 15 -4.09 10.19 4.35
C LYS A 15 -4.53 9.03 5.23
N VAL A 16 -4.12 7.82 4.87
CA VAL A 16 -4.42 6.60 5.63
C VAL A 16 -3.17 5.90 6.15
N GLY A 17 -2.00 6.30 5.67
CA GLY A 17 -0.75 5.71 6.12
C GLY A 17 0.42 6.13 5.26
N THR A 18 1.49 5.36 5.35
CA THR A 18 2.69 5.57 4.53
C THR A 18 3.10 4.25 3.86
N LEU A 19 3.75 4.37 2.72
CA LEU A 19 4.23 3.19 2.01
C LEU A 19 5.32 2.49 2.82
N ASP A 20 5.12 1.20 3.05
CA ASP A 20 6.09 0.35 3.71
C ASP A 20 6.98 -0.33 2.68
N GLU A 21 6.39 -1.04 1.73
CA GLU A 21 7.14 -1.78 0.73
C GLU A 21 6.34 -1.98 -0.54
N VAL A 22 7.03 -2.01 -1.67
CA VAL A 22 6.43 -2.37 -2.96
C VAL A 22 6.76 -3.84 -3.22
N LEU A 23 5.74 -4.62 -3.53
CA LEU A 23 5.87 -6.06 -3.76
C LEU A 23 5.77 -6.38 -5.25
N GLY A 24 6.57 -7.32 -5.70
CA GLY A 24 6.53 -7.75 -7.08
C GLY A 24 7.78 -8.52 -7.46
N ASP A 25 7.83 -8.98 -8.71
CA ASP A 25 8.97 -9.69 -9.25
C ASP A 25 9.80 -8.71 -10.09
N LYS A 26 10.96 -8.34 -9.60
CA LYS A 26 11.84 -7.41 -10.28
C LYS A 26 12.36 -7.96 -11.61
N ASN A 27 12.55 -9.27 -11.70
CA ASN A 27 13.06 -9.91 -12.90
C ASN A 27 12.03 -9.95 -14.01
N ALA A 28 10.75 -10.07 -13.64
CA ALA A 28 9.65 -10.11 -14.59
C ALA A 28 8.97 -8.76 -14.77
N ASP A 29 9.44 -7.73 -14.06
CA ASP A 29 8.87 -6.38 -14.07
C ASP A 29 7.37 -6.39 -13.72
N ILE A 30 6.99 -7.25 -12.77
CA ILE A 30 5.62 -7.40 -12.32
C ILE A 30 5.41 -6.64 -11.02
N PHE A 31 4.40 -5.77 -11.01
CA PHE A 31 3.95 -5.09 -9.81
C PHE A 31 2.77 -5.87 -9.21
N ASP A 32 2.98 -6.48 -8.06
CA ASP A 32 2.00 -7.32 -7.39
C ASP A 32 1.07 -6.52 -6.47
N GLY A 33 1.64 -5.58 -5.76
CA GLY A 33 0.92 -4.75 -4.82
C GLY A 33 1.88 -4.01 -3.91
N LEU A 34 1.36 -3.49 -2.83
CA LEU A 34 2.19 -2.79 -1.86
C LEU A 34 1.68 -3.03 -0.44
N THR A 35 2.56 -2.76 0.53
CA THR A 35 2.19 -2.79 1.92
C THR A 35 2.27 -1.37 2.47
N ILE A 36 1.30 -1.01 3.30
CA ILE A 36 1.23 0.32 3.89
C ILE A 36 1.20 0.22 5.41
N ALA A 37 1.92 1.14 6.04
CA ALA A 37 1.93 1.26 7.49
C ALA A 37 0.80 2.21 7.88
N THR A 38 -0.22 1.69 8.54
CA THR A 38 -1.39 2.48 8.95
C THR A 38 -1.35 2.87 10.43
N GLY A 39 -0.43 2.27 11.19
CA GLY A 39 -0.40 2.46 12.63
C GLY A 39 -1.38 1.59 13.39
N ILE A 40 -2.18 0.79 12.68
CA ILE A 40 -3.15 -0.11 13.31
C ILE A 40 -2.48 -1.47 13.53
N LEU A 41 -2.54 -1.98 14.75
CA LEU A 41 -1.99 -3.29 15.12
C LEU A 41 -0.48 -3.43 14.95
N GLY A 42 0.22 -2.35 14.63
CA GLY A 42 1.67 -2.39 14.49
C GLY A 42 2.20 -3.19 13.30
N LYS A 43 1.33 -3.62 12.39
CA LYS A 43 1.71 -4.37 11.20
C LYS A 43 1.27 -3.64 9.94
N PRO A 44 2.04 -3.74 8.84
CA PRO A 44 1.56 -3.19 7.58
C PRO A 44 0.39 -4.01 7.04
N VAL A 45 -0.41 -3.40 6.18
CA VAL A 45 -1.50 -4.09 5.50
C VAL A 45 -1.18 -4.19 4.01
N TYR A 46 -1.68 -5.24 3.36
CA TYR A 46 -1.44 -5.48 1.95
C TYR A 46 -2.51 -4.83 1.09
N VAL A 47 -2.08 -4.14 0.04
CA VAL A 47 -2.97 -3.57 -0.97
C VAL A 47 -2.58 -4.17 -2.32
N PRO A 48 -3.49 -4.91 -2.98
CA PRO A 48 -3.18 -5.44 -4.31
C PRO A 48 -3.05 -4.31 -5.34
N ALA A 49 -2.25 -4.54 -6.36
CA ALA A 49 -1.96 -3.54 -7.39
C ALA A 49 -3.22 -2.97 -8.04
N GLU A 50 -4.24 -3.80 -8.22
CA GLU A 50 -5.50 -3.41 -8.85
C GLU A 50 -6.30 -2.39 -8.03
N ARG A 51 -5.96 -2.22 -6.75
CA ARG A 51 -6.60 -1.22 -5.89
C ARG A 51 -5.79 0.07 -5.76
N VAL A 52 -4.69 0.17 -6.48
CA VAL A 52 -3.91 1.40 -6.56
C VAL A 52 -4.44 2.21 -7.73
N ARG A 53 -4.95 3.40 -7.45
CA ARG A 53 -5.58 4.24 -8.46
C ARG A 53 -4.58 5.13 -9.19
N GLU A 54 -3.68 5.75 -8.45
CA GLU A 54 -2.73 6.68 -9.02
C GLU A 54 -1.47 6.74 -8.18
N ILE A 55 -0.33 6.83 -8.84
CA ILE A 55 0.96 7.03 -8.18
C ILE A 55 1.54 8.33 -8.70
N SER A 56 1.72 9.29 -7.79
CA SER A 56 2.39 10.56 -8.06
C SER A 56 3.66 10.61 -7.23
N GLU A 57 4.56 11.53 -7.53
CA GLU A 57 5.78 11.65 -6.75
C GLU A 57 5.46 11.97 -5.30
N GLY A 58 5.90 11.11 -4.41
CA GLY A 58 5.69 11.26 -2.97
C GLY A 58 4.31 10.85 -2.46
N ARG A 59 3.42 10.41 -3.34
CA ARG A 59 2.03 10.13 -2.96
C ARG A 59 1.43 8.99 -3.76
N ILE A 60 0.70 8.13 -3.06
CA ILE A 60 -0.01 7.00 -3.68
C ILE A 60 -1.49 7.12 -3.31
N GLN A 61 -2.37 7.15 -4.31
CA GLN A 61 -3.80 7.16 -4.07
C GLN A 61 -4.38 5.76 -4.31
N LEU A 62 -5.16 5.29 -3.35
CA LEU A 62 -5.82 3.99 -3.43
C LEU A 62 -7.23 4.14 -3.96
N ASP A 63 -7.74 3.07 -4.56
CA ASP A 63 -9.15 2.95 -4.94
C ASP A 63 -9.90 2.23 -3.80
N LEU A 64 -9.69 2.72 -2.58
CA LEU A 64 -10.27 2.18 -1.36
C LEU A 64 -10.67 3.34 -0.46
N SER A 65 -11.82 3.20 0.21
CA SER A 65 -12.22 4.17 1.24
C SER A 65 -11.41 3.93 2.52
N ALA A 66 -11.46 4.90 3.44
CA ALA A 66 -10.77 4.75 4.73
C ALA A 66 -11.27 3.51 5.49
N ASP A 67 -12.58 3.24 5.42
CA ASP A 67 -13.16 2.06 6.07
C ASP A 67 -12.66 0.77 5.44
N GLU A 68 -12.53 0.74 4.12
CA GLU A 68 -12.00 -0.42 3.42
C GLU A 68 -10.54 -0.67 3.79
N VAL A 69 -9.76 0.39 3.93
CA VAL A 69 -8.36 0.26 4.36
C VAL A 69 -8.27 -0.36 5.75
N LYS A 70 -9.18 0.02 6.66
CA LYS A 70 -9.22 -0.54 8.02
C LYS A 70 -9.56 -2.02 8.04
N ARG A 71 -10.21 -2.51 7.00
CA ARG A 71 -10.62 -3.91 6.89
C ARG A 71 -9.59 -4.79 6.19
N LEU A 72 -8.51 -4.20 5.68
CA LEU A 72 -7.45 -4.97 5.04
C LEU A 72 -6.75 -5.84 6.08
N GLU A 73 -6.36 -7.02 5.65
CA GLU A 73 -5.67 -7.95 6.53
C GLU A 73 -4.21 -7.53 6.74
N PRO A 74 -3.67 -7.75 7.94
CA PRO A 74 -2.25 -7.54 8.15
C PRO A 74 -1.43 -8.39 7.20
N TYR A 75 -0.36 -7.81 6.66
CA TYR A 75 0.54 -8.54 5.77
C TYR A 75 1.55 -9.32 6.58
N GLU A 76 1.63 -10.61 6.32
CA GLU A 76 2.64 -11.47 6.91
C GLU A 76 3.47 -12.07 5.79
N PRO A 77 4.77 -11.72 5.72
CA PRO A 77 5.61 -12.31 4.69
C PRO A 77 5.72 -13.82 4.90
N PRO A 78 5.83 -14.60 3.82
CA PRO A 78 5.96 -16.04 3.96
C PRO A 78 7.23 -16.39 4.77
N ALA A 79 7.12 -17.43 5.59
CA ALA A 79 8.24 -17.89 6.37
C ALA A 79 9.35 -18.42 5.45
N PRO A 80 10.61 -18.19 5.79
CA PRO A 80 11.72 -18.70 4.98
C PRO A 80 11.81 -20.21 5.00
#